data_88614210345b5b8b3c43ff5901a69a09
#
_entry.id   88614210345b5b8b3c43ff5901a69a09
#
_cell.length_a   1.000
_cell.length_b   1.000
_cell.length_c   1.000
_cell.angle_alpha   90.00
_cell.angle_beta   90.00
_cell.angle_gamma   90.00
#
_symmetry.space_group_name_H-M   'P 1'
#
loop_
_entity.id
_entity.type
_entity.pdbx_description
1 polymer ?
#
loop_
_entity_poly.entity_id
_entity_poly.type
_entity_poly.pdbx_seq_one_letter_code
_entity_poly.pdbx_strand_id
1 'polypeptide(L)'
;STTSVGFNCCVDMDNVDRWVGVVDNAELDGKRRDDTERVFVLWGSQPHSSKAAHGGHGLVDARSNLGVKSVVVDPYLTAEAAKADVWLPVRPGSDCALMLSWIRYIIDQKAYDEPFVKYWTNLPFLINPDTRLAYRAEEVWPDYVNPAADPDDVYDTPAYVCFDARTNTIQPFPFTAPGDSPVDPVVFATATVNGKEAKTAGQIYWEEAEPWTLEAAAETCWLKPEKIQEAIELYINADFGGISNGVFSDHQENSSTAPLGALAIDSLLGFVETPLSAFQNHGPASLTPDRPTVRT
;
A
#
# COMPACT_ATOMS: atom_id res chain seq x y z
N SER A 1 17.29 11.03 -1.26
CA SER A 1 16.60 11.15 0.04
C SER A 1 15.66 12.36 0.16
N THR A 2 15.85 13.44 -0.63
CA THR A 2 14.93 14.59 -0.63
C THR A 2 13.55 14.30 -1.21
N THR A 3 13.42 13.29 -2.05
CA THR A 3 12.17 12.87 -2.66
C THR A 3 11.24 12.15 -1.66
N SER A 4 11.79 11.36 -0.73
CA SER A 4 10.99 10.64 0.26
C SER A 4 10.38 11.57 1.31
N VAL A 5 11.14 12.59 1.75
CA VAL A 5 10.64 13.60 2.70
C VAL A 5 9.46 14.37 2.12
N GLY A 6 9.57 14.79 0.85
CA GLY A 6 8.48 15.46 0.16
C GLY A 6 7.24 14.60 0.00
N PHE A 7 7.43 13.32 -0.31
CA PHE A 7 6.35 12.36 -0.46
C PHE A 7 5.60 12.12 0.85
N ASN A 8 6.31 11.82 1.93
CA ASN A 8 5.68 11.58 3.23
C ASN A 8 5.01 12.82 3.81
N CYS A 9 5.64 13.97 3.74
CA CYS A 9 5.06 15.21 4.26
C CYS A 9 3.78 15.59 3.52
N CYS A 10 3.72 15.40 2.21
CA CYS A 10 2.54 15.73 1.42
C CYS A 10 1.39 14.76 1.64
N VAL A 11 1.68 13.47 1.66
CA VAL A 11 0.66 12.42 1.91
C VAL A 11 0.05 12.59 3.30
N ASP A 12 0.89 12.84 4.31
CA ASP A 12 0.45 13.00 5.68
C ASP A 12 -0.42 14.25 5.92
N MET A 13 -0.16 15.35 5.19
CA MET A 13 -0.95 16.59 5.31
C MET A 13 -2.36 16.44 4.73
N ASP A 14 -2.52 15.69 3.66
CA ASP A 14 -3.82 15.57 3.00
C ASP A 14 -4.73 14.54 3.69
N ASN A 15 -4.16 13.57 4.39
CA ASN A 15 -4.95 12.52 5.06
C ASN A 15 -5.76 13.02 6.24
N VAL A 16 -5.23 13.98 6.96
CA VAL A 16 -5.85 14.46 8.20
C VAL A 16 -7.19 15.12 7.94
N ASP A 17 -7.29 15.95 6.92
CA ASP A 17 -8.55 16.61 6.56
C ASP A 17 -9.59 15.62 6.01
N ARG A 18 -9.14 14.49 5.50
CA ARG A 18 -9.99 13.45 4.91
C ARG A 18 -10.55 12.46 5.92
N TRP A 19 -9.85 12.21 7.01
CA TRP A 19 -10.39 11.36 8.08
C TRP A 19 -11.66 11.98 8.69
N VAL A 20 -11.71 13.28 8.72
CA VAL A 20 -12.90 14.02 9.17
C VAL A 20 -13.96 14.07 8.06
N GLY A 21 -13.57 14.34 6.82
CA GLY A 21 -14.51 14.55 5.70
C GLY A 21 -15.17 13.27 5.17
N VAL A 22 -14.46 12.15 5.16
CA VAL A 22 -15.00 10.85 4.69
C VAL A 22 -16.01 10.26 5.66
N VAL A 23 -15.96 10.72 6.87
CA VAL A 23 -16.83 10.30 7.94
C VAL A 23 -18.29 10.70 7.75
N ASP A 24 -18.55 11.75 6.99
CA ASP A 24 -19.93 12.24 6.74
C ASP A 24 -20.66 11.49 5.60
N ASN A 25 -19.97 10.65 4.84
CA ASN A 25 -20.61 9.84 3.82
C ASN A 25 -21.35 8.65 4.44
N ALA A 26 -22.65 8.67 4.42
CA ALA A 26 -23.53 7.74 5.11
C ALA A 26 -23.50 6.30 4.57
N GLU A 27 -22.97 6.08 3.36
CA GLU A 27 -22.89 4.76 2.74
C GLU A 27 -21.55 4.64 1.96
N LEU A 28 -20.71 3.71 2.41
CA LEU A 28 -19.51 3.28 1.72
C LEU A 28 -19.71 1.83 1.29
N ASP A 29 -19.69 1.58 -0.01
CA ASP A 29 -19.91 0.24 -0.60
C ASP A 29 -21.17 -0.49 -0.12
N GLY A 30 -22.27 0.23 0.08
CA GLY A 30 -23.54 -0.35 0.55
C GLY A 30 -23.57 -0.75 2.02
N LYS A 31 -22.49 -0.49 2.77
CA LYS A 31 -22.45 -0.64 4.22
C LYS A 31 -22.75 0.69 4.91
N ARG A 32 -23.52 0.65 5.97
CA ARG A 32 -23.72 1.84 6.80
C ARG A 32 -22.44 2.17 7.56
N ARG A 33 -22.24 3.46 7.83
CA ARG A 33 -21.09 3.98 8.60
C ARG A 33 -20.86 3.24 9.92
N ASP A 34 -21.94 2.90 10.62
CA ASP A 34 -21.90 2.26 11.93
C ASP A 34 -21.51 0.77 11.86
N ASP A 35 -21.56 0.17 10.66
CA ASP A 35 -21.31 -1.25 10.44
C ASP A 35 -19.92 -1.50 9.81
N THR A 36 -19.07 -0.48 9.70
CA THR A 36 -17.74 -0.61 9.09
C THR A 36 -16.63 -0.60 10.15
N GLU A 37 -15.76 -1.61 10.12
CA GLU A 37 -14.53 -1.64 10.91
C GLU A 37 -13.44 -0.83 10.21
N ARG A 38 -12.90 0.18 10.91
CA ARG A 38 -11.88 1.08 10.38
C ARG A 38 -10.66 1.05 11.26
N VAL A 39 -9.53 0.87 10.65
CA VAL A 39 -8.25 0.81 11.36
C VAL A 39 -7.25 1.76 10.73
N PHE A 40 -6.54 2.45 11.57
CA PHE A 40 -5.61 3.47 11.22
C PHE A 40 -4.24 3.15 11.81
N VAL A 41 -3.20 3.17 11.01
CA VAL A 41 -1.84 2.90 11.46
C VAL A 41 -1.03 4.19 11.44
N LEU A 42 -0.55 4.61 12.61
CA LEU A 42 0.42 5.68 12.76
C LEU A 42 1.81 5.07 12.86
N TRP A 43 2.62 5.24 11.85
CA TRP A 43 3.98 4.72 11.81
C TRP A 43 5.00 5.84 11.93
N GLY A 44 5.55 6.01 13.14
CA GLY A 44 6.46 7.10 13.46
C GLY A 44 5.84 8.50 13.28
N SER A 45 4.52 8.61 13.43
CA SER A 45 3.74 9.83 13.25
C SER A 45 3.07 10.26 14.55
N GLN A 46 3.20 11.55 14.88
CA GLN A 46 2.64 12.14 16.11
C GLN A 46 1.80 13.38 15.76
N PRO A 47 0.61 13.20 15.18
CA PRO A 47 -0.21 14.33 14.74
C PRO A 47 -0.61 15.28 15.86
N HIS A 48 -0.79 14.83 17.10
CA HIS A 48 -1.05 15.72 18.25
C HIS A 48 0.08 16.70 18.53
N SER A 49 1.33 16.27 18.30
CA SER A 49 2.50 17.13 18.58
C SER A 49 2.88 17.98 17.37
N SER A 50 2.78 17.42 16.16
CA SER A 50 3.27 18.07 14.93
C SER A 50 2.19 18.83 14.17
N LYS A 51 0.93 18.43 14.27
CA LYS A 51 -0.21 18.95 13.50
C LYS A 51 -1.47 19.07 14.35
N ALA A 52 -1.35 19.58 15.58
CA ALA A 52 -2.43 19.59 16.57
C ALA A 52 -3.74 20.22 16.07
N ALA A 53 -3.64 21.28 15.26
CA ALA A 53 -4.82 22.00 14.77
C ALA A 53 -5.63 21.21 13.72
N HIS A 54 -4.99 20.32 12.96
CA HIS A 54 -5.64 19.56 11.90
C HIS A 54 -5.69 18.06 12.23
N GLY A 55 -4.55 17.46 12.54
CA GLY A 55 -4.42 16.00 12.69
C GLY A 55 -4.82 15.47 14.04
N GLY A 56 -4.40 16.13 15.10
CA GLY A 56 -4.64 15.64 16.44
C GLY A 56 -6.13 15.62 16.80
N HIS A 57 -6.86 16.67 16.45
CA HIS A 57 -8.31 16.75 16.72
C HIS A 57 -9.10 15.74 15.88
N GLY A 58 -8.81 15.63 14.58
CA GLY A 58 -9.49 14.69 13.69
C GLY A 58 -9.35 13.24 14.13
N LEU A 59 -8.17 12.86 14.62
CA LEU A 59 -7.95 11.51 15.15
C LEU A 59 -8.75 11.23 16.43
N VAL A 60 -8.84 12.21 17.34
CA VAL A 60 -9.66 12.08 18.55
C VAL A 60 -11.13 11.93 18.19
N ASP A 61 -11.61 12.75 17.26
CA ASP A 61 -13.00 12.72 16.81
C ASP A 61 -13.32 11.40 16.10
N ALA A 62 -12.43 10.93 15.24
CA ALA A 62 -12.57 9.65 14.55
C ALA A 62 -12.68 8.49 15.55
N ARG A 63 -11.84 8.47 16.57
CA ARG A 63 -11.90 7.43 17.61
C ARG A 63 -13.14 7.54 18.49
N SER A 64 -13.44 8.75 18.97
CA SER A 64 -14.49 8.96 19.98
C SER A 64 -15.89 8.87 19.39
N ASN A 65 -16.07 9.37 18.16
CA ASN A 65 -17.39 9.51 17.55
C ASN A 65 -17.69 8.40 16.53
N LEU A 66 -16.64 7.72 16.00
CA LEU A 66 -16.75 6.78 14.88
C LEU A 66 -16.22 5.39 15.19
N GLY A 67 -15.65 5.19 16.37
CA GLY A 67 -15.10 3.91 16.77
C GLY A 67 -13.88 3.46 15.94
N VAL A 68 -13.19 4.38 15.25
CA VAL A 68 -11.99 4.04 14.48
C VAL A 68 -10.92 3.50 15.42
N LYS A 69 -10.43 2.31 15.14
CA LYS A 69 -9.32 1.68 15.88
C LYS A 69 -7.99 2.17 15.34
N SER A 70 -6.93 2.06 16.14
CA SER A 70 -5.61 2.48 15.75
C SER A 70 -4.50 1.55 16.20
N VAL A 71 -3.52 1.37 15.31
CA VAL A 71 -2.22 0.80 15.62
C VAL A 71 -1.19 1.93 15.63
N VAL A 72 -0.34 1.98 16.63
CA VAL A 72 0.75 2.95 16.69
C VAL A 72 2.07 2.22 16.74
N VAL A 73 2.93 2.49 15.75
CA VAL A 73 4.30 1.99 15.67
C VAL A 73 5.24 3.16 15.97
N ASP A 74 5.72 3.24 17.20
CA ASP A 74 6.58 4.33 17.65
C ASP A 74 7.41 3.87 18.84
N PRO A 75 8.72 4.14 18.91
CA PRO A 75 9.56 3.77 20.05
C PRO A 75 9.15 4.44 21.35
N TYR A 76 8.46 5.59 21.28
CA TYR A 76 7.97 6.32 22.43
C TYR A 76 6.49 6.05 22.72
N LEU A 77 6.12 6.07 23.98
CA LEU A 77 4.72 6.12 24.39
C LEU A 77 4.18 7.54 24.19
N THR A 78 3.81 7.84 22.94
CA THR A 78 3.20 9.11 22.57
C THR A 78 1.77 9.24 23.08
N ALA A 79 1.15 10.40 22.91
CA ALA A 79 -0.27 10.58 23.25
C ALA A 79 -1.16 9.62 22.42
N GLU A 80 -0.81 9.42 21.16
CA GLU A 80 -1.46 8.49 20.26
C GLU A 80 -1.24 7.04 20.71
N ALA A 81 0.00 6.66 21.03
CA ALA A 81 0.35 5.32 21.49
C ALA A 81 -0.35 4.96 22.81
N ALA A 82 -0.49 5.93 23.73
CA ALA A 82 -1.18 5.73 25.00
C ALA A 82 -2.69 5.48 24.85
N LYS A 83 -3.26 5.76 23.68
CA LYS A 83 -4.68 5.60 23.33
C LYS A 83 -4.90 4.57 22.23
N ALA A 84 -3.85 4.04 21.63
CA ALA A 84 -3.94 3.03 20.58
C ALA A 84 -4.58 1.73 21.10
N ASP A 85 -5.23 1.02 20.19
CA ASP A 85 -5.70 -0.34 20.45
C ASP A 85 -4.50 -1.29 20.53
N VAL A 86 -3.51 -1.08 19.64
CA VAL A 86 -2.23 -1.78 19.69
C VAL A 86 -1.07 -0.78 19.56
N TRP A 87 -0.12 -0.85 20.48
CA TRP A 87 1.13 -0.10 20.41
C TRP A 87 2.31 -1.06 20.25
N LEU A 88 3.13 -0.78 19.24
CA LEU A 88 4.37 -1.48 18.92
C LEU A 88 5.56 -0.54 19.21
N PRO A 89 6.25 -0.68 20.35
CA PRO A 89 7.45 0.09 20.67
C PRO A 89 8.66 -0.41 19.85
N VAL A 90 8.66 -0.10 18.56
CA VAL A 90 9.62 -0.62 17.60
C VAL A 90 11.03 -0.09 17.87
N ARG A 91 12.04 -0.96 17.70
CA ARG A 91 13.44 -0.54 17.69
C ARG A 91 13.67 0.46 16.54
N PRO A 92 14.24 1.66 16.80
CA PRO A 92 14.56 2.61 15.75
C PRO A 92 15.43 1.98 14.65
N GLY A 93 15.04 2.19 13.38
CA GLY A 93 15.75 1.68 12.20
C GLY A 93 15.41 0.25 11.80
N SER A 94 14.44 -0.40 12.44
CA SER A 94 14.01 -1.76 12.09
C SER A 94 12.64 -1.82 11.38
N ASP A 95 12.14 -0.68 10.94
CA ASP A 95 10.81 -0.53 10.32
C ASP A 95 10.61 -1.45 9.12
N CYS A 96 11.61 -1.54 8.24
CA CYS A 96 11.51 -2.41 7.07
C CYS A 96 11.37 -3.89 7.44
N ALA A 97 12.06 -4.36 8.49
CA ALA A 97 11.92 -5.73 8.97
C ALA A 97 10.50 -6.00 9.47
N LEU A 98 9.92 -5.04 10.21
CA LEU A 98 8.55 -5.14 10.67
C LEU A 98 7.55 -5.11 9.50
N MET A 99 7.73 -4.23 8.51
CA MET A 99 6.88 -4.15 7.32
C MET A 99 6.94 -5.43 6.48
N LEU A 100 8.12 -6.01 6.29
CA LEU A 100 8.29 -7.27 5.57
C LEU A 100 7.59 -8.43 6.29
N SER A 101 7.57 -8.43 7.63
CA SER A 101 6.81 -9.44 8.37
C SER A 101 5.30 -9.29 8.20
N TRP A 102 4.79 -8.07 8.09
CA TRP A 102 3.38 -7.82 7.77
C TRP A 102 3.04 -8.32 6.36
N ILE A 103 3.87 -7.95 5.37
CA ILE A 103 3.72 -8.39 3.98
C ILE A 103 3.71 -9.91 3.89
N ARG A 104 4.69 -10.56 4.52
CA ARG A 104 4.74 -12.02 4.58
C ARG A 104 3.46 -12.61 5.18
N TYR A 105 3.04 -12.12 6.35
CA TYR A 105 1.85 -12.62 7.03
C TYR A 105 0.60 -12.47 6.13
N ILE A 106 0.41 -11.32 5.51
CA ILE A 106 -0.70 -11.06 4.59
C ILE A 106 -0.71 -12.06 3.43
N ILE A 107 0.45 -12.32 2.82
CA ILE A 107 0.57 -13.24 1.70
C ILE A 107 0.34 -14.69 2.15
N ASP A 108 0.96 -15.13 3.23
CA ASP A 108 0.86 -16.50 3.75
C ASP A 108 -0.58 -16.83 4.19
N GLN A 109 -1.28 -15.87 4.79
CA GLN A 109 -2.68 -16.02 5.17
C GLN A 109 -3.66 -15.80 4.01
N LYS A 110 -3.17 -15.41 2.82
CA LYS A 110 -3.99 -15.02 1.66
C LYS A 110 -5.02 -13.93 2.01
N ALA A 111 -4.63 -13.02 2.89
CA ALA A 111 -5.46 -11.93 3.35
C ALA A 111 -5.44 -10.72 2.41
N TYR A 112 -4.79 -10.83 1.26
CA TYR A 112 -4.73 -9.75 0.28
C TYR A 112 -5.98 -9.70 -0.59
N ASP A 113 -6.31 -8.51 -1.10
CA ASP A 113 -7.37 -8.29 -2.09
C ASP A 113 -6.93 -8.81 -3.45
N GLU A 114 -7.30 -10.07 -3.76
CA GLU A 114 -6.85 -10.74 -5.00
C GLU A 114 -7.25 -9.98 -6.27
N PRO A 115 -8.49 -9.49 -6.45
CA PRO A 115 -8.85 -8.67 -7.59
C PRO A 115 -7.98 -7.40 -7.72
N PHE A 116 -7.76 -6.70 -6.62
CA PHE A 116 -6.95 -5.48 -6.64
C PHE A 116 -5.51 -5.77 -7.02
N VAL A 117 -4.84 -6.74 -6.37
CA VAL A 117 -3.43 -7.05 -6.64
C VAL A 117 -3.19 -7.59 -8.05
N LYS A 118 -4.17 -8.31 -8.62
CA LYS A 118 -4.09 -8.83 -9.99
C LYS A 118 -4.16 -7.76 -11.06
N TYR A 119 -5.03 -6.76 -10.89
CA TYR A 119 -5.38 -5.85 -11.99
C TYR A 119 -4.91 -4.41 -11.79
N TRP A 120 -4.60 -4.02 -10.57
CA TRP A 120 -4.23 -2.65 -10.23
C TRP A 120 -2.82 -2.48 -9.68
N THR A 121 -2.04 -3.57 -9.65
CA THR A 121 -0.64 -3.54 -9.22
C THR A 121 0.28 -4.15 -10.27
N ASN A 122 1.59 -3.95 -10.10
CA ASN A 122 2.61 -4.60 -10.92
C ASN A 122 2.97 -6.02 -10.44
N LEU A 123 2.33 -6.53 -9.39
CA LEU A 123 2.69 -7.83 -8.81
C LEU A 123 2.62 -9.00 -9.80
N PRO A 124 1.69 -9.06 -10.77
CA PRO A 124 1.64 -10.13 -11.77
C PRO A 124 2.67 -10.02 -12.89
N PHE A 125 3.42 -8.91 -13.00
CA PHE A 125 4.34 -8.73 -14.11
C PHE A 125 5.56 -9.60 -13.98
N LEU A 126 5.94 -10.27 -15.07
CA LEU A 126 7.16 -11.05 -15.16
C LEU A 126 8.37 -10.11 -15.28
N ILE A 127 9.34 -10.31 -14.41
CA ILE A 127 10.52 -9.47 -14.29
C ILE A 127 11.68 -10.09 -15.07
N ASN A 128 12.32 -9.28 -15.89
CA ASN A 128 13.54 -9.66 -16.60
C ASN A 128 14.70 -9.80 -15.61
N PRO A 129 15.32 -10.98 -15.49
CA PRO A 129 16.36 -11.22 -14.50
C PRO A 129 17.63 -10.39 -14.71
N ASP A 130 17.88 -9.93 -15.95
CA ASP A 130 19.09 -9.17 -16.28
C ASP A 130 18.93 -7.67 -15.98
N THR A 131 17.77 -7.11 -16.36
CA THR A 131 17.49 -5.67 -16.22
C THR A 131 16.79 -5.32 -14.92
N ARG A 132 16.16 -6.30 -14.29
CA ARG A 132 15.25 -6.14 -13.15
C ARG A 132 14.02 -5.25 -13.41
N LEU A 133 13.68 -5.06 -14.67
CA LEU A 133 12.47 -4.36 -15.10
C LEU A 133 11.41 -5.38 -15.53
N ALA A 134 10.16 -4.98 -15.48
CA ALA A 134 9.08 -5.79 -16.02
C ALA A 134 9.25 -5.94 -17.55
N TYR A 135 9.08 -7.15 -18.07
CA TYR A 135 9.04 -7.37 -19.49
C TYR A 135 7.88 -6.62 -20.12
N ARG A 136 8.17 -5.84 -21.16
CA ARG A 136 7.14 -5.26 -22.02
C ARG A 136 6.68 -6.29 -23.06
N ALA A 137 5.43 -6.18 -23.47
CA ALA A 137 4.86 -7.14 -24.42
C ALA A 137 5.61 -7.15 -25.75
N GLU A 138 6.06 -6.00 -26.25
CA GLU A 138 6.83 -5.87 -27.49
C GLU A 138 8.23 -6.52 -27.43
N GLU A 139 8.78 -6.75 -26.25
CA GLU A 139 10.04 -7.49 -26.10
C GLU A 139 9.89 -9.00 -26.38
N VAL A 140 8.67 -9.51 -26.23
CA VAL A 140 8.32 -10.92 -26.44
C VAL A 140 7.59 -11.12 -27.77
N TRP A 141 6.71 -10.20 -28.11
CA TRP A 141 5.92 -10.20 -29.33
C TRP A 141 6.12 -8.86 -30.07
N PRO A 142 7.13 -8.77 -30.98
CA PRO A 142 7.49 -7.50 -31.63
C PRO A 142 6.37 -6.80 -32.39
N ASP A 143 5.39 -7.56 -32.86
CA ASP A 143 4.23 -7.02 -33.62
C ASP A 143 3.01 -6.73 -32.70
N TYR A 144 3.16 -6.88 -31.40
CA TYR A 144 2.05 -6.63 -30.47
C TYR A 144 1.73 -5.14 -30.38
N VAL A 145 0.46 -4.83 -30.55
CA VAL A 145 -0.08 -3.48 -30.32
C VAL A 145 -1.02 -3.54 -29.13
N ASN A 146 -0.78 -2.70 -28.12
CA ASN A 146 -1.62 -2.66 -26.96
C ASN A 146 -3.02 -2.12 -27.31
N PRO A 147 -4.10 -2.92 -27.21
CA PRO A 147 -5.45 -2.48 -27.54
C PRO A 147 -6.01 -1.44 -26.56
N ALA A 148 -5.40 -1.30 -25.37
CA ALA A 148 -5.79 -0.33 -24.35
C ALA A 148 -4.98 0.98 -24.45
N ALA A 149 -4.03 1.08 -25.38
CA ALA A 149 -3.29 2.31 -25.60
C ALA A 149 -4.20 3.40 -26.16
N ASP A 150 -4.24 4.54 -25.50
CA ASP A 150 -4.90 5.73 -26.03
C ASP A 150 -3.93 6.42 -27.00
N PRO A 151 -4.27 6.54 -28.30
CA PRO A 151 -3.40 7.19 -29.27
C PRO A 151 -3.19 8.70 -29.01
N ASP A 152 -4.04 9.31 -28.19
CA ASP A 152 -3.94 10.71 -27.78
C ASP A 152 -3.20 10.87 -26.43
N ASP A 153 -2.84 9.76 -25.77
CA ASP A 153 -2.06 9.80 -24.52
C ASP A 153 -0.61 10.19 -24.81
N VAL A 154 -0.17 11.26 -24.20
CA VAL A 154 1.23 11.73 -24.24
C VAL A 154 2.18 10.76 -23.53
N TYR A 155 1.63 9.91 -22.70
CA TYR A 155 2.36 8.88 -21.96
C TYR A 155 2.18 7.54 -22.65
N ASP A 156 3.31 6.91 -23.00
CA ASP A 156 3.32 5.54 -23.49
C ASP A 156 2.65 4.60 -22.48
N THR A 157 1.54 3.98 -22.87
CA THR A 157 0.84 2.99 -22.03
C THR A 157 1.28 1.58 -22.45
N PRO A 158 2.37 1.05 -21.89
CA PRO A 158 2.89 -0.25 -22.28
C PRO A 158 1.98 -1.37 -21.80
N ALA A 159 1.84 -2.43 -22.58
CA ALA A 159 1.40 -3.71 -22.06
C ALA A 159 2.60 -4.47 -21.50
N TYR A 160 2.39 -5.16 -20.38
CA TYR A 160 3.41 -5.97 -19.74
C TYR A 160 3.17 -7.47 -19.97
N VAL A 161 4.13 -8.30 -19.58
CA VAL A 161 4.02 -9.76 -19.71
C VAL A 161 3.60 -10.33 -18.36
N CYS A 162 2.51 -11.11 -18.34
CA CYS A 162 2.06 -11.87 -17.18
C CYS A 162 2.00 -13.37 -17.48
N PHE A 163 1.86 -14.18 -16.45
CA PHE A 163 1.49 -15.58 -16.56
C PHE A 163 -0.04 -15.70 -16.40
N ASP A 164 -0.73 -16.21 -17.40
CA ASP A 164 -2.19 -16.30 -17.42
C ASP A 164 -2.67 -17.66 -16.92
N ALA A 165 -3.52 -17.67 -15.91
CA ALA A 165 -4.10 -18.88 -15.32
C ALA A 165 -5.04 -19.62 -16.26
N ARG A 166 -5.70 -18.91 -17.20
CA ARG A 166 -6.68 -19.53 -18.13
C ARG A 166 -5.99 -20.39 -19.19
N THR A 167 -4.87 -19.88 -19.72
CA THR A 167 -4.13 -20.53 -20.81
C THR A 167 -2.93 -21.32 -20.30
N ASN A 168 -2.51 -21.10 -19.06
CA ASN A 168 -1.30 -21.65 -18.45
C ASN A 168 -0.03 -21.31 -19.26
N THR A 169 0.00 -20.11 -19.84
CA THR A 169 1.12 -19.60 -20.66
C THR A 169 1.37 -18.12 -20.34
N ILE A 170 2.49 -17.59 -20.82
CA ILE A 170 2.73 -16.15 -20.78
C ILE A 170 1.84 -15.43 -21.80
N GLN A 171 1.28 -14.31 -21.37
CA GLN A 171 0.37 -13.48 -22.19
C GLN A 171 0.68 -12.00 -21.97
N PRO A 172 0.36 -11.15 -22.96
CA PRO A 172 0.39 -9.70 -22.77
C PRO A 172 -0.76 -9.25 -21.87
N PHE A 173 -0.47 -8.36 -20.94
CA PHE A 173 -1.43 -7.76 -20.03
C PHE A 173 -1.63 -6.28 -20.37
N PRO A 174 -2.76 -5.92 -20.97
CA PRO A 174 -2.99 -4.58 -21.53
C PRO A 174 -3.55 -3.56 -20.52
N PHE A 175 -3.53 -3.83 -19.22
CA PHE A 175 -4.14 -2.97 -18.19
C PHE A 175 -5.60 -2.62 -18.46
N THR A 176 -6.43 -3.60 -18.54
CA THR A 176 -7.89 -3.44 -18.64
C THR A 176 -8.56 -3.72 -17.30
N ALA A 177 -9.75 -3.18 -17.11
CA ALA A 177 -10.55 -3.46 -15.92
C ALA A 177 -10.78 -4.98 -15.74
N PRO A 178 -10.94 -5.47 -14.50
CA PRO A 178 -11.06 -6.91 -14.21
C PRO A 178 -12.12 -7.64 -15.07
N GLY A 179 -13.28 -7.01 -15.28
CA GLY A 179 -14.38 -7.58 -16.06
C GLY A 179 -14.10 -7.68 -17.57
N ASP A 180 -13.21 -6.84 -18.08
CA ASP A 180 -12.89 -6.73 -19.52
C ASP A 180 -11.51 -7.33 -19.84
N SER A 181 -10.80 -7.84 -18.83
CA SER A 181 -9.45 -8.37 -19.03
C SER A 181 -9.43 -9.64 -19.85
N PRO A 182 -8.61 -9.70 -20.94
CA PRO A 182 -8.43 -10.90 -21.72
C PRO A 182 -7.67 -12.00 -20.98
N VAL A 183 -7.01 -11.68 -19.88
CA VAL A 183 -6.17 -12.58 -19.08
C VAL A 183 -6.63 -12.64 -17.64
N ASP A 184 -6.29 -13.76 -16.95
CA ASP A 184 -6.38 -13.90 -15.50
C ASP A 184 -4.94 -14.02 -14.95
N PRO A 185 -4.30 -12.89 -14.59
CA PRO A 185 -2.89 -12.88 -14.26
C PRO A 185 -2.63 -13.57 -12.92
N VAL A 186 -1.54 -14.33 -12.85
CA VAL A 186 -1.09 -14.99 -11.63
C VAL A 186 -0.08 -14.10 -10.90
N VAL A 187 -0.34 -13.82 -9.64
CA VAL A 187 0.50 -12.93 -8.83
C VAL A 187 1.82 -13.58 -8.42
N PHE A 188 1.78 -14.87 -8.05
CA PHE A 188 2.95 -15.61 -7.59
C PHE A 188 3.26 -16.73 -8.58
N ALA A 189 4.16 -16.48 -9.52
CA ALA A 189 4.53 -17.42 -10.56
C ALA A 189 5.98 -17.28 -11.01
N THR A 190 6.49 -18.36 -11.59
CA THR A 190 7.72 -18.42 -12.35
C THR A 190 7.42 -18.96 -13.74
N ALA A 191 7.94 -18.31 -14.77
CA ALA A 191 7.73 -18.72 -16.15
C ALA A 191 9.01 -18.52 -16.98
N THR A 192 9.05 -19.10 -18.17
CA THR A 192 10.16 -18.88 -19.11
C THR A 192 9.76 -17.80 -20.12
N VAL A 193 10.55 -16.74 -20.20
CA VAL A 193 10.40 -15.63 -21.16
C VAL A 193 11.69 -15.52 -21.94
N ASN A 194 11.61 -15.62 -23.29
CA ASN A 194 12.78 -15.56 -24.17
C ASN A 194 13.92 -16.50 -23.75
N GLY A 195 13.58 -17.72 -23.28
CA GLY A 195 14.54 -18.74 -22.85
C GLY A 195 15.19 -18.50 -21.47
N LYS A 196 14.73 -17.49 -20.73
CA LYS A 196 15.19 -17.19 -19.37
C LYS A 196 14.09 -17.42 -18.36
N GLU A 197 14.46 -17.92 -17.18
CA GLU A 197 13.54 -17.98 -16.06
C GLU A 197 13.23 -16.58 -15.56
N ALA A 198 11.95 -16.24 -15.51
CA ALA A 198 11.43 -14.98 -15.03
C ALA A 198 10.41 -15.24 -13.92
N LYS A 199 10.47 -14.47 -12.87
CA LYS A 199 9.52 -14.50 -11.76
C LYS A 199 8.61 -13.29 -11.84
N THR A 200 7.38 -13.44 -11.39
CA THR A 200 6.51 -12.29 -11.20
C THR A 200 7.05 -11.38 -10.12
N ALA A 201 6.73 -10.09 -10.17
CA ALA A 201 7.13 -9.15 -9.11
C ALA A 201 6.58 -9.61 -7.75
N GLY A 202 5.37 -10.17 -7.70
CA GLY A 202 4.80 -10.76 -6.49
C GLY A 202 5.62 -11.90 -5.93
N GLN A 203 6.09 -12.81 -6.80
CA GLN A 203 6.95 -13.93 -6.39
C GLN A 203 8.28 -13.42 -5.79
N ILE A 204 8.91 -12.42 -6.41
CA ILE A 204 10.14 -11.81 -5.89
C ILE A 204 9.87 -11.15 -4.55
N TYR A 205 8.76 -10.42 -4.43
CA TYR A 205 8.38 -9.75 -3.20
C TYR A 205 8.15 -10.74 -2.04
N TRP A 206 7.49 -11.86 -2.33
CA TRP A 206 7.29 -12.92 -1.35
C TRP A 206 8.62 -13.56 -0.92
N GLU A 207 9.53 -13.85 -1.85
CA GLU A 207 10.84 -14.42 -1.55
C GLU A 207 11.70 -13.49 -0.66
N GLU A 208 11.63 -12.19 -0.88
CA GLU A 208 12.30 -11.19 -0.01
C GLU A 208 11.65 -11.08 1.37
N ALA A 209 10.34 -11.29 1.46
CA ALA A 209 9.61 -11.28 2.72
C ALA A 209 9.69 -12.62 3.48
N GLU A 210 9.95 -13.72 2.78
CA GLU A 210 9.93 -15.09 3.33
C GLU A 210 10.79 -15.29 4.59
N PRO A 211 12.01 -14.72 4.74
CA PRO A 211 12.79 -14.85 5.96
C PRO A 211 12.20 -14.10 7.17
N TRP A 212 11.31 -13.14 6.95
CA TRP A 212 10.78 -12.25 7.97
C TRP A 212 9.53 -12.83 8.65
N THR A 213 9.73 -13.95 9.40
CA THR A 213 8.66 -14.48 10.26
C THR A 213 8.33 -13.50 11.39
N LEU A 214 7.20 -13.72 12.07
CA LEU A 214 6.85 -12.92 13.23
C LEU A 214 7.95 -12.97 14.31
N GLU A 215 8.59 -14.14 14.48
CA GLU A 215 9.69 -14.33 15.44
C GLU A 215 10.95 -13.60 15.00
N ALA A 216 11.34 -13.69 13.72
CA ALA A 216 12.52 -12.99 13.20
C ALA A 216 12.36 -11.47 13.27
N ALA A 217 11.18 -10.98 12.93
CA ALA A 217 10.85 -9.55 13.07
C ALA A 217 10.83 -9.13 14.55
N ALA A 218 10.24 -9.94 15.42
CA ALA A 218 10.16 -9.66 16.85
C ALA A 218 11.56 -9.53 17.49
N GLU A 219 12.47 -10.43 17.14
CA GLU A 219 13.86 -10.36 17.60
C GLU A 219 14.54 -9.08 17.10
N THR A 220 14.42 -8.77 15.80
CA THR A 220 15.04 -7.61 15.18
C THR A 220 14.48 -6.29 15.70
N CYS A 221 13.17 -6.24 15.90
CA CYS A 221 12.42 -5.03 16.27
C CYS A 221 12.26 -4.84 17.77
N TRP A 222 12.75 -5.78 18.61
CA TRP A 222 12.58 -5.81 20.06
C TRP A 222 11.12 -5.86 20.51
N LEU A 223 10.30 -6.54 19.73
CA LEU A 223 8.88 -6.71 19.98
C LEU A 223 8.55 -8.15 20.41
N LYS A 224 7.29 -8.38 20.74
CA LYS A 224 6.77 -9.72 20.95
C LYS A 224 6.04 -10.19 19.69
N PRO A 225 6.24 -11.44 19.23
CA PRO A 225 5.56 -11.94 18.02
C PRO A 225 4.03 -11.80 18.10
N GLU A 226 3.45 -12.07 19.27
CA GLU A 226 2.01 -12.01 19.50
C GLU A 226 1.47 -10.57 19.34
N LYS A 227 2.29 -9.56 19.71
CA LYS A 227 1.89 -8.16 19.53
C LYS A 227 1.98 -7.70 18.10
N ILE A 228 2.96 -8.21 17.33
CA ILE A 228 3.04 -7.98 15.90
C ILE A 228 1.81 -8.60 15.22
N GLN A 229 1.51 -9.84 15.54
CA GLN A 229 0.33 -10.55 15.02
C GLN A 229 -0.97 -9.81 15.35
N GLU A 230 -1.17 -9.40 16.59
CA GLU A 230 -2.35 -8.64 17.04
C GLU A 230 -2.54 -7.37 16.20
N ALA A 231 -1.45 -6.65 15.92
CA ALA A 231 -1.51 -5.44 15.09
C ALA A 231 -1.88 -5.74 13.63
N ILE A 232 -1.28 -6.78 13.04
CA ILE A 232 -1.58 -7.19 11.67
C ILE A 232 -3.03 -7.66 11.56
N GLU A 233 -3.47 -8.52 12.47
CA GLU A 233 -4.84 -9.05 12.46
C GLU A 233 -5.89 -7.95 12.64
N LEU A 234 -5.59 -6.96 13.47
CA LEU A 234 -6.46 -5.80 13.60
C LEU A 234 -6.59 -5.06 12.26
N TYR A 235 -5.49 -4.94 11.51
CA TYR A 235 -5.46 -4.18 10.26
C TYR A 235 -6.06 -4.92 9.07
N ILE A 236 -5.75 -6.21 8.91
CA ILE A 236 -6.27 -7.01 7.78
C ILE A 236 -7.77 -7.32 7.88
N ASN A 237 -8.34 -7.24 9.08
CA ASN A 237 -9.78 -7.44 9.30
C ASN A 237 -10.58 -6.14 9.19
N ALA A 238 -9.94 -5.02 8.87
CA ALA A 238 -10.63 -3.77 8.65
C ALA A 238 -11.35 -3.75 7.29
N ASP A 239 -12.50 -3.10 7.23
CA ASP A 239 -13.15 -2.78 5.94
C ASP A 239 -12.40 -1.66 5.21
N PHE A 240 -11.81 -0.73 5.98
CA PHE A 240 -11.02 0.39 5.46
C PHE A 240 -9.84 0.68 6.38
N GLY A 241 -8.71 0.98 5.78
CA GLY A 241 -7.50 1.29 6.51
C GLY A 241 -6.55 2.22 5.77
N GLY A 242 -5.53 2.67 6.47
CA GLY A 242 -4.43 3.43 5.90
C GLY A 242 -3.26 3.53 6.86
N ILE A 243 -2.05 3.50 6.31
CA ILE A 243 -0.81 3.67 7.06
C ILE A 243 -0.28 5.09 6.84
N SER A 244 -0.25 5.88 7.90
CA SER A 244 0.40 7.20 7.88
C SER A 244 1.84 7.07 8.36
N ASN A 245 2.79 7.26 7.43
CA ASN A 245 4.20 7.34 7.75
C ASN A 245 4.59 8.75 8.18
N GLY A 246 5.19 8.87 9.33
CA GLY A 246 5.77 10.13 9.78
C GLY A 246 7.17 10.36 9.23
N VAL A 247 7.66 11.58 9.40
CA VAL A 247 9.00 12.04 8.98
C VAL A 247 10.13 11.17 9.56
N PHE A 248 9.88 10.49 10.67
CA PHE A 248 10.83 9.58 11.29
C PHE A 248 11.31 8.47 10.33
N SER A 249 10.42 7.92 9.52
CA SER A 249 10.76 6.89 8.53
C SER A 249 11.72 7.39 7.46
N ASP A 250 11.78 8.70 7.22
CA ASP A 250 12.66 9.34 6.24
C ASP A 250 14.06 9.62 6.76
N HIS A 251 14.26 9.62 8.07
CA HIS A 251 15.51 10.01 8.71
C HIS A 251 16.37 8.82 9.14
N GLN A 252 16.28 7.71 8.42
CA GLN A 252 17.05 6.50 8.68
C GLN A 252 17.69 5.96 7.39
N GLU A 253 18.56 4.96 7.50
CA GLU A 253 19.24 4.37 6.34
C GLU A 253 18.30 3.83 5.28
N ASN A 254 17.14 3.29 5.69
CA ASN A 254 16.12 2.72 4.83
C ASN A 254 14.98 3.70 4.49
N SER A 255 15.27 4.99 4.49
CA SER A 255 14.28 6.06 4.34
C SER A 255 13.39 5.97 3.10
N SER A 256 13.91 5.45 2.00
CA SER A 256 13.11 5.26 0.77
C SER A 256 12.31 3.96 0.79
N THR A 257 12.74 2.97 1.54
CA THR A 257 12.14 1.62 1.55
C THR A 257 10.96 1.54 2.51
N ALA A 258 11.00 2.24 3.64
CA ALA A 258 9.91 2.22 4.62
C ALA A 258 8.58 2.77 4.06
N PRO A 259 8.52 3.95 3.40
CA PRO A 259 7.29 4.41 2.75
C PRO A 259 6.77 3.45 1.67
N LEU A 260 7.70 2.82 0.90
CA LEU A 260 7.31 1.81 -0.09
C LEU A 260 6.76 0.54 0.57
N GLY A 261 7.27 0.16 1.73
CA GLY A 261 6.73 -0.96 2.50
C GLY A 261 5.30 -0.71 2.97
N ALA A 262 5.01 0.49 3.47
CA ALA A 262 3.65 0.88 3.86
C ALA A 262 2.70 0.88 2.65
N LEU A 263 3.14 1.47 1.52
CA LEU A 263 2.38 1.43 0.27
C LEU A 263 2.11 -0.01 -0.20
N ALA A 264 3.09 -0.89 -0.07
CA ALA A 264 2.93 -2.29 -0.45
C ALA A 264 1.89 -3.01 0.43
N ILE A 265 1.88 -2.75 1.75
CA ILE A 265 0.88 -3.29 2.67
C ILE A 265 -0.52 -2.81 2.28
N ASP A 266 -0.70 -1.49 2.12
CA ASP A 266 -1.99 -0.91 1.74
C ASP A 266 -2.44 -1.41 0.36
N SER A 267 -1.51 -1.55 -0.59
CA SER A 267 -1.81 -2.09 -1.93
C SER A 267 -2.20 -3.58 -1.90
N LEU A 268 -1.58 -4.38 -1.03
CA LEU A 268 -1.99 -5.77 -0.85
C LEU A 268 -3.42 -5.89 -0.34
N LEU A 269 -3.83 -4.99 0.55
CA LEU A 269 -5.16 -4.99 1.14
C LEU A 269 -6.21 -4.22 0.31
N GLY A 270 -5.82 -3.63 -0.83
CA GLY A 270 -6.71 -2.80 -1.64
C GLY A 270 -7.06 -1.46 -0.98
N PHE A 271 -6.32 -1.03 0.05
CA PHE A 271 -6.54 0.24 0.76
C PHE A 271 -5.93 1.43 0.02
N VAL A 272 -6.06 1.46 -1.29
CA VAL A 272 -5.62 2.55 -2.16
C VAL A 272 -6.84 3.27 -2.71
N GLU A 273 -6.87 4.60 -2.60
CA GLU A 273 -8.01 5.45 -2.99
C GLU A 273 -9.34 5.12 -2.29
N THR A 274 -9.27 4.39 -1.20
CA THR A 274 -10.40 4.11 -0.33
C THR A 274 -10.52 5.16 0.78
N PRO A 275 -11.67 5.23 1.46
CA PRO A 275 -11.78 6.04 2.66
C PRO A 275 -10.72 5.66 3.71
N LEU A 276 -10.06 6.62 4.32
CA LEU A 276 -8.89 6.48 5.21
C LEU A 276 -7.56 6.12 4.52
N SER A 277 -7.56 5.83 3.22
CA SER A 277 -6.31 5.53 2.52
C SER A 277 -5.30 6.67 2.63
N ALA A 278 -4.08 6.33 3.00
CA ALA A 278 -2.94 7.24 2.95
C ALA A 278 -2.52 7.55 1.50
N PHE A 279 -2.80 6.65 0.59
CA PHE A 279 -2.49 6.76 -0.82
C PHE A 279 -3.75 7.03 -1.61
N GLN A 280 -4.06 8.31 -1.73
CA GLN A 280 -5.11 8.75 -2.61
C GLN A 280 -4.45 9.50 -3.77
N ASN A 281 -4.81 9.14 -4.99
CA ASN A 281 -4.41 9.91 -6.15
C ASN A 281 -5.09 11.28 -6.08
N HIS A 282 -4.39 12.22 -5.50
CA HIS A 282 -4.64 13.61 -5.77
C HIS A 282 -4.02 13.88 -7.13
N GLY A 283 -4.66 13.41 -8.19
CA GLY A 283 -4.34 13.94 -9.50
C GLY A 283 -4.15 15.44 -9.32
N PRO A 284 -3.24 16.10 -10.01
CA PRO A 284 -2.84 17.45 -9.68
C PRO A 284 -4.09 18.32 -9.54
N ALA A 285 -4.52 18.52 -8.30
CA ALA A 285 -5.70 19.33 -7.98
C ALA A 285 -5.56 20.75 -8.53
N SER A 286 -4.32 21.12 -8.84
CA SER A 286 -3.94 22.32 -9.58
C SER A 286 -4.30 22.26 -11.08
N LEU A 287 -4.64 21.12 -11.64
CA LEU A 287 -4.99 20.97 -13.07
C LEU A 287 -6.48 20.71 -13.30
N THR A 288 -7.30 20.56 -12.26
CA THR A 288 -8.74 20.56 -12.43
C THR A 288 -9.24 21.99 -12.66
N PRO A 289 -9.82 22.30 -13.84
CA PRO A 289 -10.21 23.67 -14.20
C PRO A 289 -11.21 24.33 -13.25
N ASP A 290 -11.88 23.52 -12.42
CA ASP A 290 -13.02 23.95 -11.60
C ASP A 290 -12.68 24.21 -10.11
N ARG A 291 -11.42 24.05 -9.69
CA ARG A 291 -11.04 24.48 -8.33
C ARG A 291 -10.53 25.92 -8.37
N PRO A 292 -11.19 26.82 -7.64
CA PRO A 292 -10.64 28.14 -7.47
C PRO A 292 -9.27 28.01 -6.79
N THR A 293 -8.22 28.44 -7.49
CA THR A 293 -6.90 28.57 -6.88
C THR A 293 -7.02 29.57 -5.75
N VAL A 294 -6.95 29.12 -4.52
CA VAL A 294 -6.74 30.00 -3.38
C VAL A 294 -5.35 30.58 -3.57
N ARG A 295 -5.30 31.80 -4.13
CA ARG A 295 -4.07 32.59 -4.12
C ARG A 295 -3.91 33.12 -2.70
N THR A 296 -2.90 32.59 -2.01
CA THR A 296 -2.37 33.24 -0.80
C THR A 296 -1.63 34.48 -1.15
#